data_df0e2902e4460609522f04ac02e785cb
#
_entry.id   df0e2902e4460609522f04ac02e785cb
#
_cell.length_a   1.000
_cell.length_b   1.000
_cell.length_c   1.000
_cell.angle_alpha   90.00
_cell.angle_beta   90.00
_cell.angle_gamma   90.00
#
_symmetry.space_group_name_H-M   'P 1'
#
loop_
_entity.id
_entity.type
_entity.pdbx_description
1 polymer ?
#
loop_
_entity_poly.entity_id
_entity_poly.type
_entity_poly.pdbx_seq_one_letter_code
_entity_poly.pdbx_strand_id
1 'polypeptide(L)'
;KEEIEKAEARKLQPYFIRAFFTESFQTLGGEMRDRESGRFEVRHVPAAIRERDRVIGETRTPVLRKYERICFEKHHVRQQGKPMADMIHPLHPLMHATTDLVLQAHRLKLKQGAVLVDPNDDGLEPKVLFMVDHTVREAGNNGDVASRRLQFVEIDEKGNAINAGWAPHLDLQPIDDYDRKLVGDILQSPWLNNNLEGLALNHASQQLVPEHYNEVKDRRERQADKTLQAVNDRLVKEINYWSDRYIKLKDDVDAGKQPKMQPEMARR
;
A
#
# COMPACT_ATOMS: atom_id res chain seq x y z
N LYS A 1 -2.33 17.71 -13.15
CA LYS A 1 -1.29 16.71 -13.50
C LYS A 1 -0.94 15.86 -12.29
N GLU A 2 -0.53 16.44 -11.16
CA GLU A 2 -0.18 15.76 -9.89
C GLU A 2 -1.28 14.86 -9.31
N GLU A 3 -2.55 15.27 -9.37
CA GLU A 3 -3.67 14.44 -8.87
C GLU A 3 -3.90 13.21 -9.73
N ILE A 4 -3.63 13.31 -11.04
CA ILE A 4 -3.71 12.17 -11.96
C ILE A 4 -2.57 11.21 -11.69
N GLU A 5 -1.35 11.69 -11.49
CA GLU A 5 -0.18 10.87 -11.14
C GLU A 5 -0.35 10.18 -9.78
N LYS A 6 -0.87 10.89 -8.78
CA LYS A 6 -1.23 10.30 -7.47
C LYS A 6 -2.34 9.25 -7.57
N ALA A 7 -3.32 9.47 -8.44
CA ALA A 7 -4.40 8.52 -8.71
C ALA A 7 -3.90 7.29 -9.50
N GLU A 8 -2.98 7.48 -10.42
CA GLU A 8 -2.34 6.40 -11.19
C GLU A 8 -1.41 5.57 -10.31
N ALA A 9 -0.62 6.19 -9.44
CA ALA A 9 0.18 5.48 -8.44
C ALA A 9 -0.66 4.61 -7.49
N ARG A 10 -1.86 5.07 -7.12
CA ARG A 10 -2.82 4.25 -6.36
C ARG A 10 -3.42 3.10 -7.18
N LYS A 11 -3.59 3.27 -8.48
CA LYS A 11 -4.03 2.21 -9.40
C LYS A 11 -2.93 1.19 -9.70
N LEU A 12 -1.68 1.59 -9.58
CA LEU A 12 -0.52 0.71 -9.82
C LEU A 12 -0.28 -0.31 -8.69
N GLN A 13 -0.83 -0.11 -7.49
CA GLN A 13 -0.64 -1.07 -6.38
C GLN A 13 -1.02 -2.52 -6.73
N PRO A 14 -2.19 -2.82 -7.33
CA PRO A 14 -2.51 -4.17 -7.77
C PRO A 14 -1.58 -4.67 -8.87
N TYR A 15 -1.12 -3.80 -9.75
CA TYR A 15 -0.17 -4.13 -10.80
C TYR A 15 1.18 -4.56 -10.21
N PHE A 16 1.72 -3.82 -9.26
CA PHE A 16 2.98 -4.19 -8.59
C PHE A 16 2.87 -5.51 -7.83
N ILE A 17 1.78 -5.71 -7.10
CA ILE A 17 1.52 -6.96 -6.38
C ILE A 17 1.48 -8.12 -7.37
N ARG A 18 0.78 -7.95 -8.49
CA ARG A 18 0.70 -8.96 -9.55
C ARG A 18 2.06 -9.23 -10.19
N ALA A 19 2.78 -8.20 -10.61
CA ALA A 19 4.08 -8.33 -11.26
C ALA A 19 5.08 -9.02 -10.34
N PHE A 20 5.21 -8.57 -9.10
CA PHE A 20 6.07 -9.18 -8.09
C PHE A 20 5.68 -10.64 -7.82
N PHE A 21 4.39 -10.91 -7.62
CA PHE A 21 3.94 -12.27 -7.35
C PHE A 21 4.22 -13.21 -8.52
N THR A 22 3.91 -12.78 -9.74
CA THR A 22 4.11 -13.59 -10.95
C THR A 22 5.57 -13.99 -11.10
N GLU A 23 6.47 -13.02 -11.05
CA GLU A 23 7.92 -13.24 -11.20
C GLU A 23 8.48 -14.11 -10.06
N SER A 24 8.13 -13.77 -8.83
CA SER A 24 8.59 -14.49 -7.65
C SER A 24 8.08 -15.93 -7.62
N PHE A 25 6.82 -16.13 -7.97
CA PHE A 25 6.19 -17.45 -7.98
C PHE A 25 6.78 -18.35 -9.07
N GLN A 26 7.06 -17.79 -10.25
CA GLN A 26 7.75 -18.49 -11.34
C GLN A 26 9.18 -18.85 -10.95
N THR A 27 9.93 -17.93 -10.36
CA THR A 27 11.31 -18.17 -9.88
C THR A 27 11.36 -19.31 -8.86
N LEU A 28 10.32 -19.44 -8.02
CA LEU A 28 10.18 -20.54 -7.05
C LEU A 28 9.63 -21.84 -7.64
N GLY A 29 9.46 -21.90 -8.97
CA GLY A 29 8.98 -23.09 -9.71
C GLY A 29 7.46 -23.21 -9.75
N GLY A 30 6.72 -22.14 -9.45
CA GLY A 30 5.27 -22.09 -9.60
C GLY A 30 4.85 -21.72 -11.03
N GLU A 31 3.64 -22.09 -11.41
CA GLU A 31 3.05 -21.73 -12.70
C GLU A 31 1.67 -21.13 -12.50
N MET A 32 1.45 -19.98 -13.12
CA MET A 32 0.18 -19.27 -13.13
C MET A 32 -0.33 -19.18 -14.58
N ARG A 33 -1.60 -19.50 -14.79
CA ARG A 33 -2.23 -19.46 -16.13
C ARG A 33 -3.43 -18.54 -16.13
N ASP A 34 -3.63 -17.85 -17.22
CA ASP A 34 -4.84 -17.07 -17.45
C ASP A 34 -6.07 -17.98 -17.45
N ARG A 35 -7.16 -17.51 -16.82
CA ARG A 35 -8.43 -18.22 -16.79
C ARG A 35 -9.56 -17.36 -17.33
N GLU A 36 -10.15 -16.52 -16.49
CA GLU A 36 -11.12 -15.52 -16.92
C GLU A 36 -10.47 -14.14 -16.90
N SER A 37 -11.12 -13.15 -17.51
CA SER A 37 -10.60 -11.77 -17.49
C SER A 37 -10.22 -11.31 -16.08
N GLY A 38 -8.94 -10.99 -15.88
CA GLY A 38 -8.39 -10.55 -14.59
C GLY A 38 -8.27 -11.65 -13.53
N ARG A 39 -8.47 -12.92 -13.90
CA ARG A 39 -8.35 -14.09 -13.03
C ARG A 39 -7.36 -15.09 -13.56
N PHE A 40 -6.70 -15.79 -12.64
CA PHE A 40 -5.66 -16.76 -12.94
C PHE A 40 -5.92 -18.08 -12.20
N GLU A 41 -5.35 -19.15 -12.71
CA GLU A 41 -5.33 -20.47 -12.10
C GLU A 41 -3.91 -20.84 -11.68
N VAL A 42 -3.76 -21.38 -10.48
CA VAL A 42 -2.53 -22.01 -9.99
C VAL A 42 -2.82 -23.50 -9.79
N ARG A 43 -2.33 -24.33 -10.71
CA ARG A 43 -2.57 -25.78 -10.66
C ARG A 43 -1.75 -26.49 -9.61
N HIS A 44 -0.57 -25.97 -9.35
CA HIS A 44 0.33 -26.52 -8.35
C HIS A 44 1.10 -25.41 -7.66
N VAL A 45 1.05 -25.42 -6.32
CA VAL A 45 1.88 -24.56 -5.48
C VAL A 45 3.12 -25.35 -5.07
N PRO A 46 4.34 -24.85 -5.34
CA PRO A 46 5.59 -25.49 -4.96
C PRO A 46 5.64 -25.90 -3.48
N ALA A 47 6.27 -27.04 -3.21
CA ALA A 47 6.39 -27.56 -1.85
C ALA A 47 7.09 -26.56 -0.91
N ALA A 48 8.14 -25.89 -1.39
CA ALA A 48 8.89 -24.89 -0.63
C ALA A 48 7.98 -23.78 -0.07
N ILE A 49 7.04 -23.27 -0.88
CA ILE A 49 6.11 -22.22 -0.44
C ILE A 49 5.16 -22.76 0.64
N ARG A 50 4.63 -23.97 0.46
CA ARG A 50 3.73 -24.61 1.43
C ARG A 50 4.42 -24.95 2.75
N GLU A 51 5.68 -25.36 2.69
CA GLU A 51 6.49 -25.63 3.86
C GLU A 51 6.84 -24.34 4.59
N ARG A 52 7.17 -23.29 3.83
CA ARG A 52 7.45 -21.97 4.42
C ARG A 52 6.25 -21.40 5.16
N ASP A 53 5.06 -21.50 4.60
CA ASP A 53 3.81 -21.10 5.25
C ASP A 53 3.60 -21.82 6.61
N ARG A 54 3.90 -23.13 6.66
CA ARG A 54 3.82 -23.89 7.91
C ARG A 54 4.82 -23.43 8.97
N VAL A 55 6.02 -23.01 8.55
CA VAL A 55 7.04 -22.47 9.47
C VAL A 55 6.64 -21.10 10.00
N ILE A 56 6.06 -20.25 9.16
CA ILE A 56 5.56 -18.93 9.56
C ILE A 56 4.41 -19.07 10.58
N GLY A 57 3.50 -20.03 10.36
CA GLY A 57 2.50 -20.45 11.35
C GLY A 57 1.45 -19.42 11.75
N GLU A 58 1.44 -18.22 11.16
CA GLU A 58 0.60 -17.09 11.57
C GLU A 58 -0.80 -17.08 10.94
N THR A 59 -1.03 -17.92 9.92
CA THR A 59 -2.26 -17.86 9.14
C THR A 59 -3.30 -18.90 9.59
N ARG A 60 -4.54 -18.45 9.80
CA ARG A 60 -5.68 -19.34 10.08
C ARG A 60 -6.02 -20.26 8.90
N THR A 61 -5.64 -19.87 7.68
CA THR A 61 -5.88 -20.61 6.45
C THR A 61 -4.54 -20.95 5.81
N PRO A 62 -4.13 -22.22 5.79
CA PRO A 62 -2.86 -22.63 5.21
C PRO A 62 -2.85 -22.44 3.69
N VAL A 63 -1.66 -22.30 3.12
CA VAL A 63 -1.46 -22.30 1.66
C VAL A 63 -1.96 -23.59 1.04
N LEU A 64 -2.84 -23.47 0.06
CA LEU A 64 -3.44 -24.60 -0.63
C LEU A 64 -2.45 -25.22 -1.63
N ARG A 65 -2.71 -26.47 -2.02
CA ARG A 65 -1.92 -27.14 -3.07
C ARG A 65 -2.19 -26.59 -4.47
N LYS A 66 -3.37 -26.03 -4.68
CA LYS A 66 -3.84 -25.43 -5.93
C LYS A 66 -4.84 -24.32 -5.63
N TYR A 67 -4.95 -23.40 -6.55
CA TYR A 67 -5.99 -22.35 -6.52
C TYR A 67 -6.68 -22.32 -7.89
N GLU A 68 -7.97 -22.59 -7.91
CA GLU A 68 -8.72 -22.61 -9.16
C GLU A 68 -8.93 -21.22 -9.75
N ARG A 69 -9.03 -20.22 -8.90
CA ARG A 69 -9.20 -18.81 -9.27
C ARG A 69 -8.53 -17.91 -8.26
N ILE A 70 -7.54 -17.17 -8.72
CA ILE A 70 -6.95 -16.06 -7.99
C ILE A 70 -7.12 -14.78 -8.77
N CYS A 71 -7.12 -13.64 -8.08
CA CYS A 71 -7.11 -12.31 -8.69
C CYS A 71 -6.32 -11.34 -7.83
N PHE A 72 -5.94 -10.19 -8.41
CA PHE A 72 -5.17 -9.15 -7.70
C PHE A 72 -6.00 -7.89 -7.45
N GLU A 73 -7.19 -7.80 -8.06
CA GLU A 73 -8.06 -6.63 -7.97
C GLU A 73 -9.42 -7.02 -7.41
N LYS A 74 -9.93 -6.18 -6.52
CA LYS A 74 -11.17 -6.44 -5.77
C LYS A 74 -12.40 -6.67 -6.68
N HIS A 75 -12.45 -5.98 -7.82
CA HIS A 75 -13.58 -6.12 -8.74
C HIS A 75 -13.60 -7.47 -9.49
N HIS A 76 -12.48 -8.19 -9.51
CA HIS A 76 -12.40 -9.53 -10.08
C HIS A 76 -12.74 -10.66 -9.08
N VAL A 77 -12.90 -10.36 -7.79
CA VAL A 77 -13.27 -11.36 -6.77
C VAL A 77 -14.61 -12.00 -7.08
N ARG A 78 -15.60 -11.17 -7.49
CA ARG A 78 -16.94 -11.64 -7.84
C ARG A 78 -17.25 -11.29 -9.28
N GLN A 79 -17.55 -12.31 -10.09
CA GLN A 79 -18.05 -12.16 -11.47
C GLN A 79 -19.35 -12.92 -11.60
N GLN A 80 -20.30 -12.33 -12.33
CA GLN A 80 -21.65 -12.91 -12.51
C GLN A 80 -21.58 -14.31 -13.12
N GLY A 81 -22.28 -15.26 -12.53
CA GLY A 81 -22.35 -16.63 -13.00
C GLY A 81 -21.07 -17.47 -12.80
N LYS A 82 -20.08 -16.97 -12.03
CA LYS A 82 -18.82 -17.69 -11.79
C LYS A 82 -18.52 -17.80 -10.29
N PRO A 83 -17.81 -18.84 -9.83
CA PRO A 83 -17.34 -18.95 -8.48
C PRO A 83 -16.46 -17.77 -8.07
N MET A 84 -16.37 -17.50 -6.77
CA MET A 84 -15.48 -16.46 -6.24
C MET A 84 -14.01 -16.81 -6.51
N ALA A 85 -13.20 -15.75 -6.71
CA ALA A 85 -11.76 -15.85 -6.79
C ALA A 85 -11.12 -15.44 -5.47
N ASP A 86 -10.02 -16.09 -5.09
CA ASP A 86 -9.20 -15.69 -3.96
C ASP A 86 -8.38 -14.44 -4.32
N MET A 87 -8.50 -13.40 -3.52
CA MET A 87 -7.77 -12.16 -3.77
C MET A 87 -6.38 -12.26 -3.16
N ILE A 88 -5.36 -12.23 -4.03
CA ILE A 88 -3.96 -12.16 -3.60
C ILE A 88 -3.62 -10.72 -3.22
N HIS A 89 -3.30 -10.52 -1.96
CA HIS A 89 -2.90 -9.26 -1.35
C HIS A 89 -1.70 -9.51 -0.41
N PRO A 90 -0.99 -8.49 0.08
CA PRO A 90 0.22 -8.68 0.89
C PRO A 90 0.08 -9.61 2.11
N LEU A 91 -1.11 -9.65 2.72
CA LEU A 91 -1.41 -10.52 3.87
C LEU A 91 -2.00 -11.89 3.47
N HIS A 92 -2.15 -12.19 2.17
CA HIS A 92 -2.60 -13.50 1.73
C HIS A 92 -1.51 -14.56 1.99
N PRO A 93 -1.80 -15.73 2.57
CA PRO A 93 -0.79 -16.73 2.94
C PRO A 93 0.16 -17.09 1.82
N LEU A 94 -0.37 -17.30 0.62
CA LEU A 94 0.42 -17.61 -0.58
C LEU A 94 1.40 -16.48 -0.92
N MET A 95 0.95 -15.22 -0.84
CA MET A 95 1.80 -14.06 -1.10
C MET A 95 2.86 -13.91 -0.01
N HIS A 96 2.47 -14.05 1.27
CA HIS A 96 3.37 -13.91 2.40
C HIS A 96 4.51 -14.93 2.35
N ALA A 97 4.19 -16.21 2.18
CA ALA A 97 5.20 -17.27 2.07
C ALA A 97 6.12 -17.11 0.86
N THR A 98 5.57 -16.67 -0.29
CA THR A 98 6.35 -16.35 -1.49
C THR A 98 7.32 -15.21 -1.24
N THR A 99 6.84 -14.10 -0.67
CA THR A 99 7.65 -12.92 -0.35
C THR A 99 8.78 -13.28 0.62
N ASP A 100 8.48 -14.05 1.65
CA ASP A 100 9.46 -14.42 2.66
C ASP A 100 10.59 -15.31 2.09
N LEU A 101 10.27 -16.26 1.21
CA LEU A 101 11.28 -17.06 0.50
C LEU A 101 12.17 -16.20 -0.41
N VAL A 102 11.58 -15.24 -1.14
CA VAL A 102 12.35 -14.32 -1.99
C VAL A 102 13.26 -13.44 -1.14
N LEU A 103 12.76 -12.90 -0.03
CA LEU A 103 13.57 -12.13 0.90
C LEU A 103 14.72 -12.96 1.47
N GLN A 104 14.47 -14.21 1.84
CA GLN A 104 15.52 -15.11 2.35
C GLN A 104 16.59 -15.38 1.28
N ALA A 105 16.19 -15.65 0.04
CA ALA A 105 17.10 -15.94 -1.06
C ALA A 105 17.94 -14.73 -1.47
N HIS A 106 17.39 -13.53 -1.39
CA HIS A 106 18.02 -12.31 -1.91
C HIS A 106 18.46 -11.32 -0.81
N ARG A 107 18.38 -11.70 0.47
CA ARG A 107 18.68 -10.83 1.62
C ARG A 107 20.03 -10.10 1.52
N LEU A 108 21.05 -10.77 1.01
CA LEU A 108 22.37 -10.16 0.85
C LEU A 108 22.40 -9.17 -0.32
N LYS A 109 21.72 -9.49 -1.42
CA LYS A 109 21.63 -8.62 -2.58
C LYS A 109 20.86 -7.32 -2.28
N LEU A 110 19.85 -7.38 -1.43
CA LEU A 110 19.07 -6.20 -1.02
C LEU A 110 19.89 -5.19 -0.18
N LYS A 111 21.08 -5.58 0.29
CA LYS A 111 22.00 -4.67 0.98
C LYS A 111 23.02 -4.02 0.04
N GLN A 112 23.00 -4.37 -1.22
CA GLN A 112 23.90 -3.86 -2.24
C GLN A 112 23.16 -2.89 -3.14
N GLY A 113 23.84 -1.86 -3.60
CA GLY A 113 23.34 -1.04 -4.69
C GLY A 113 23.34 -1.79 -6.00
N ALA A 114 22.63 -1.27 -6.98
CA ALA A 114 22.61 -1.78 -8.35
C ALA A 114 23.01 -0.66 -9.31
N VAL A 115 23.65 -1.04 -10.41
CA VAL A 115 23.88 -0.14 -11.53
C VAL A 115 22.82 -0.41 -12.58
N LEU A 116 22.08 0.62 -12.94
CA LEU A 116 20.95 0.56 -13.86
C LEU A 116 21.18 1.54 -15.00
N VAL A 117 20.58 1.28 -16.15
CA VAL A 117 20.62 2.14 -17.33
C VAL A 117 19.18 2.57 -17.65
N ASP A 118 18.99 3.84 -17.96
CA ASP A 118 17.75 4.34 -18.53
C ASP A 118 17.82 4.20 -20.05
N PRO A 119 17.04 3.28 -20.66
CA PRO A 119 17.05 3.10 -22.12
C PRO A 119 16.41 4.26 -22.87
N ASN A 120 15.74 5.19 -22.19
CA ASN A 120 15.06 6.33 -22.79
C ASN A 120 15.82 7.65 -22.61
N ASP A 121 16.93 7.66 -21.85
CA ASP A 121 17.77 8.83 -21.61
C ASP A 121 19.11 8.64 -22.32
N ASP A 122 19.34 9.39 -23.39
CA ASP A 122 20.61 9.43 -24.12
C ASP A 122 21.67 10.26 -23.39
N GLY A 123 21.39 10.80 -22.22
CA GLY A 123 22.31 11.61 -21.41
C GLY A 123 23.47 10.77 -20.88
N LEU A 124 24.61 11.43 -20.68
CA LEU A 124 25.84 10.82 -20.16
C LEU A 124 26.07 11.15 -18.67
N GLU A 125 25.18 11.91 -18.06
CA GLU A 125 25.34 12.35 -16.67
C GLU A 125 24.88 11.25 -15.70
N PRO A 126 25.79 10.67 -14.91
CA PRO A 126 25.41 9.66 -13.94
C PRO A 126 24.63 10.27 -12.77
N LYS A 127 23.68 9.51 -12.24
CA LYS A 127 22.84 9.93 -11.12
C LYS A 127 22.78 8.81 -10.08
N VAL A 128 22.58 9.17 -8.82
CA VAL A 128 22.36 8.20 -7.75
C VAL A 128 20.92 8.28 -7.29
N LEU A 129 20.24 7.15 -7.32
CA LEU A 129 18.85 7.03 -6.89
C LEU A 129 18.78 6.44 -5.48
N PHE A 130 18.25 7.22 -4.54
CA PHE A 130 17.98 6.78 -3.17
C PHE A 130 16.51 6.45 -2.99
N MET A 131 16.24 5.30 -2.39
CA MET A 131 14.91 4.96 -1.88
C MET A 131 14.79 5.43 -0.43
N VAL A 132 13.86 6.33 -0.17
CA VAL A 132 13.60 6.91 1.14
C VAL A 132 12.30 6.38 1.71
N ASP A 133 12.38 5.78 2.88
CA ASP A 133 11.22 5.30 3.64
C ASP A 133 10.94 6.27 4.79
N HIS A 134 9.77 6.87 4.80
CA HIS A 134 9.37 7.76 5.88
C HIS A 134 7.95 7.48 6.39
N THR A 135 7.74 7.74 7.67
CA THR A 135 6.55 7.33 8.40
C THR A 135 5.98 8.52 9.18
N VAL A 136 4.69 8.77 9.03
CA VAL A 136 3.92 9.68 9.88
C VAL A 136 3.30 8.85 11.00
N ARG A 137 3.53 9.25 12.24
CA ARG A 137 3.00 8.58 13.45
C ARG A 137 2.00 9.46 14.17
N GLU A 138 1.06 8.84 14.86
CA GLU A 138 0.13 9.53 15.75
C GLU A 138 0.85 9.96 17.03
N ALA A 139 0.49 11.16 17.55
CA ALA A 139 1.06 11.69 18.78
C ALA A 139 0.52 11.03 20.07
N GLY A 140 -0.24 9.95 19.94
CA GLY A 140 -0.80 9.19 21.07
C GLY A 140 0.22 8.33 21.80
N ASN A 141 -0.18 7.75 22.94
CA ASN A 141 0.68 6.95 23.80
C ASN A 141 1.34 5.72 23.11
N ASN A 142 0.77 5.22 22.04
CA ASN A 142 1.30 4.04 21.32
C ASN A 142 2.18 4.41 20.12
N GLY A 143 2.18 5.68 19.66
CA GLY A 143 2.93 6.10 18.48
C GLY A 143 2.57 5.30 17.22
N ASP A 144 1.29 4.97 17.05
CA ASP A 144 0.82 4.14 15.95
C ASP A 144 1.12 4.78 14.59
N VAL A 145 1.43 3.94 13.60
CA VAL A 145 1.75 4.40 12.25
C VAL A 145 0.48 4.85 11.54
N ALA A 146 0.35 6.17 11.36
CA ALA A 146 -0.77 6.77 10.61
C ALA A 146 -0.59 6.59 9.10
N SER A 147 0.65 6.65 8.59
CA SER A 147 0.99 6.44 7.19
C SER A 147 2.48 6.14 7.03
N ARG A 148 2.81 5.30 6.07
CA ARG A 148 4.18 5.01 5.63
C ARG A 148 4.27 5.21 4.13
N ARG A 149 5.37 5.81 3.65
CA ARG A 149 5.57 6.10 2.24
C ARG A 149 7.01 5.81 1.84
N LEU A 150 7.15 5.19 0.66
CA LEU A 150 8.41 5.05 -0.03
C LEU A 150 8.44 6.07 -1.16
N GLN A 151 9.50 6.86 -1.23
CA GLN A 151 9.74 7.83 -2.29
C GLN A 151 11.19 7.74 -2.76
N PHE A 152 11.47 8.33 -3.90
CA PHE A 152 12.79 8.25 -4.50
C PHE A 152 13.37 9.65 -4.66
N VAL A 153 14.64 9.77 -4.29
CA VAL A 153 15.44 11.00 -4.45
C VAL A 153 16.56 10.69 -5.42
N GLU A 154 16.67 11.47 -6.46
CA GLU A 154 17.76 11.42 -7.43
C GLU A 154 18.75 12.51 -7.12
N ILE A 155 20.05 12.19 -7.14
CA ILE A 155 21.14 13.13 -6.91
C ILE A 155 22.09 13.07 -8.10
N ASP A 156 22.36 14.23 -8.70
CA ASP A 156 23.33 14.39 -9.77
C ASP A 156 24.76 14.56 -9.25
N GLU A 157 25.74 14.58 -10.16
CA GLU A 157 27.17 14.78 -9.87
C GLU A 157 27.45 16.13 -9.16
N LYS A 158 26.61 17.15 -9.38
CA LYS A 158 26.71 18.47 -8.77
C LYS A 158 26.16 18.52 -7.35
N GLY A 159 25.52 17.44 -6.89
CA GLY A 159 24.90 17.34 -5.58
C GLY A 159 23.47 17.92 -5.53
N ASN A 160 22.85 18.20 -6.68
CA ASN A 160 21.45 18.61 -6.71
C ASN A 160 20.55 17.40 -6.45
N ALA A 161 19.68 17.53 -5.46
CA ALA A 161 18.71 16.49 -5.10
C ALA A 161 17.31 16.86 -5.60
N ILE A 162 16.66 15.94 -6.27
CA ILE A 162 15.30 16.11 -6.79
C ILE A 162 14.41 14.91 -6.41
N ASN A 163 13.10 15.14 -6.36
CA ASN A 163 12.13 14.06 -6.23
C ASN A 163 12.03 13.30 -7.57
N ALA A 164 12.45 12.04 -7.57
CA ALA A 164 12.45 11.19 -8.76
C ALA A 164 11.06 10.59 -9.11
N GLY A 165 10.02 10.97 -8.36
CA GLY A 165 8.66 10.48 -8.61
C GLY A 165 8.39 9.10 -8.01
N TRP A 166 7.47 8.38 -8.62
CA TRP A 166 6.96 7.09 -8.16
C TRP A 166 7.65 5.95 -8.90
N ALA A 167 8.40 5.13 -8.14
CA ALA A 167 9.03 3.92 -8.64
C ALA A 167 9.84 4.07 -9.95
N PRO A 168 10.74 5.07 -10.08
CA PRO A 168 11.52 5.34 -11.30
C PRO A 168 12.38 4.14 -11.71
N HIS A 169 12.77 3.27 -10.77
CA HIS A 169 13.57 2.07 -11.02
C HIS A 169 12.88 1.04 -11.93
N LEU A 170 11.56 1.15 -12.16
CA LEU A 170 10.84 0.24 -13.06
C LEU A 170 11.07 0.56 -14.55
N ASP A 171 11.46 1.79 -14.84
CA ASP A 171 11.80 2.22 -16.21
C ASP A 171 13.27 1.96 -16.52
N LEU A 172 14.06 1.60 -15.51
CA LEU A 172 15.48 1.31 -15.62
C LEU A 172 15.75 -0.17 -15.89
N GLN A 173 16.83 -0.46 -16.61
CA GLN A 173 17.26 -1.83 -16.92
C GLN A 173 18.57 -2.16 -16.21
N PRO A 174 18.78 -3.43 -15.80
CA PRO A 174 20.06 -3.87 -15.30
C PRO A 174 21.13 -3.69 -16.37
N ILE A 175 22.31 -3.23 -15.97
CA ILE A 175 23.47 -3.15 -16.85
C ILE A 175 23.97 -4.55 -17.22
N ASP A 176 24.30 -4.77 -18.48
CA ASP A 176 24.91 -6.01 -18.93
C ASP A 176 26.42 -6.09 -18.61
N ASP A 177 27.03 -7.24 -18.86
CA ASP A 177 28.45 -7.45 -18.54
C ASP A 177 29.40 -6.66 -19.44
N TYR A 178 28.97 -6.25 -20.63
CA TYR A 178 29.76 -5.41 -21.54
C TYR A 178 29.76 -3.96 -21.04
N ASP A 179 28.61 -3.41 -20.79
CA ASP A 179 28.44 -2.03 -20.32
C ASP A 179 29.02 -1.83 -18.91
N ARG A 180 29.01 -2.89 -18.06
CA ARG A 180 29.65 -2.85 -16.74
C ARG A 180 31.12 -2.46 -16.78
N LYS A 181 31.84 -2.81 -17.85
CA LYS A 181 33.24 -2.42 -18.03
C LYS A 181 33.38 -0.92 -18.38
N LEU A 182 32.42 -0.39 -19.13
CA LEU A 182 32.41 1.03 -19.53
C LEU A 182 32.11 1.97 -18.36
N VAL A 183 31.29 1.52 -17.38
CA VAL A 183 30.96 2.35 -16.21
C VAL A 183 31.97 2.24 -15.06
N GLY A 184 33.04 1.44 -15.20
CA GLY A 184 34.03 1.24 -14.16
C GLY A 184 34.64 2.54 -13.64
N ASP A 185 34.96 3.45 -14.54
CA ASP A 185 35.54 4.76 -14.23
C ASP A 185 34.49 5.67 -13.54
N ILE A 186 33.24 5.58 -13.95
CA ILE A 186 32.14 6.34 -13.34
C ILE A 186 31.96 5.90 -11.90
N LEU A 187 32.00 4.59 -11.62
CA LEU A 187 31.85 4.05 -10.26
C LEU A 187 33.00 4.40 -9.32
N GLN A 188 34.13 4.82 -9.86
CA GLN A 188 35.31 5.33 -9.10
C GLN A 188 35.31 6.85 -8.97
N SER A 189 34.33 7.55 -9.52
CA SER A 189 34.26 9.01 -9.50
C SER A 189 34.25 9.55 -8.07
N PRO A 190 35.05 10.59 -7.75
CA PRO A 190 35.19 11.12 -6.38
C PRO A 190 33.86 11.60 -5.78
N TRP A 191 32.93 12.11 -6.59
CA TRP A 191 31.65 12.63 -6.10
C TRP A 191 30.76 11.56 -5.46
N LEU A 192 30.90 10.29 -5.86
CA LEU A 192 30.18 9.17 -5.24
C LEU A 192 30.61 8.91 -3.79
N ASN A 193 31.79 9.39 -3.39
CA ASN A 193 32.26 9.31 -2.01
C ASN A 193 31.83 10.51 -1.15
N ASN A 194 31.14 11.49 -1.74
CA ASN A 194 30.55 12.59 -0.99
C ASN A 194 29.40 12.06 -0.10
N ASN A 195 28.95 12.92 0.83
CA ASN A 195 27.82 12.57 1.72
C ASN A 195 26.47 12.62 0.97
N LEU A 196 26.31 11.77 -0.05
CA LEU A 196 25.09 11.71 -0.87
C LEU A 196 23.86 11.27 -0.08
N GLU A 197 24.03 10.35 0.87
CA GLU A 197 22.98 9.94 1.78
C GLU A 197 22.45 11.11 2.62
N GLY A 198 23.37 11.93 3.15
CA GLY A 198 23.01 13.15 3.87
C GLY A 198 22.25 14.16 3.00
N LEU A 199 22.61 14.30 1.73
CA LEU A 199 21.88 15.14 0.77
C LEU A 199 20.47 14.58 0.51
N ALA A 200 20.34 13.28 0.31
CA ALA A 200 19.03 12.63 0.11
C ALA A 200 18.12 12.80 1.34
N LEU A 201 18.65 12.56 2.54
CA LEU A 201 17.90 12.71 3.80
C LEU A 201 17.50 14.18 4.06
N ASN A 202 18.40 15.13 3.75
CA ASN A 202 18.08 16.55 3.87
C ASN A 202 16.97 16.97 2.92
N HIS A 203 17.05 16.55 1.65
CA HIS A 203 15.99 16.79 0.67
C HIS A 203 14.66 16.17 1.12
N ALA A 204 14.68 14.90 1.57
CA ALA A 204 13.49 14.22 2.05
C ALA A 204 12.87 14.95 3.24
N SER A 205 13.65 15.38 4.22
CA SER A 205 13.15 16.07 5.41
C SER A 205 12.56 17.44 5.11
N GLN A 206 13.09 18.14 4.11
CA GLN A 206 12.64 19.50 3.74
C GLN A 206 11.48 19.51 2.74
N GLN A 207 11.37 18.50 1.89
CA GLN A 207 10.40 18.47 0.80
C GLN A 207 9.38 17.33 0.97
N LEU A 208 9.85 16.08 1.06
CA LEU A 208 8.97 14.91 0.97
C LEU A 208 8.18 14.67 2.26
N VAL A 209 8.82 14.82 3.42
CA VAL A 209 8.16 14.59 4.72
C VAL A 209 7.08 15.62 5.01
N PRO A 210 7.29 16.95 4.80
CA PRO A 210 6.24 17.94 5.01
C PRO A 210 5.03 17.73 4.09
N GLU A 211 5.27 17.40 2.82
CA GLU A 211 4.19 17.09 1.87
C GLU A 211 3.35 15.89 2.35
N HIS A 212 4.00 14.79 2.71
CA HIS A 212 3.34 13.60 3.23
C HIS A 212 2.57 13.87 4.53
N TYR A 213 3.18 14.64 5.44
CA TYR A 213 2.54 15.01 6.70
C TYR A 213 1.26 15.81 6.46
N ASN A 214 1.30 16.84 5.61
CA ASN A 214 0.14 17.66 5.29
C ASN A 214 -0.98 16.85 4.66
N GLU A 215 -0.66 15.96 3.72
CA GLU A 215 -1.66 15.08 3.10
C GLU A 215 -2.34 14.16 4.13
N VAL A 216 -1.55 13.57 5.06
CA VAL A 216 -2.09 12.70 6.12
C VAL A 216 -2.96 13.50 7.07
N LYS A 217 -2.51 14.70 7.48
CA LYS A 217 -3.24 15.63 8.33
C LYS A 217 -4.60 16.00 7.72
N ASP A 218 -4.61 16.50 6.48
CA ASP A 218 -5.84 16.91 5.79
C ASP A 218 -6.83 15.74 5.61
N ARG A 219 -6.31 14.54 5.37
CA ARG A 219 -7.14 13.34 5.27
C ARG A 219 -7.79 12.99 6.62
N ARG A 220 -7.01 13.07 7.71
CA ARG A 220 -7.49 12.78 9.06
C ARG A 220 -8.51 13.82 9.54
N GLU A 221 -8.26 15.10 9.31
CA GLU A 221 -9.18 16.18 9.63
C GLU A 221 -10.51 15.99 8.90
N ARG A 222 -10.48 15.76 7.59
CA ARG A 222 -11.71 15.49 6.82
C ARG A 222 -12.46 14.24 7.31
N GLN A 223 -11.77 13.21 7.76
CA GLN A 223 -12.40 12.01 8.32
C GLN A 223 -13.03 12.30 9.69
N ALA A 224 -12.35 13.06 10.54
CA ALA A 224 -12.88 13.49 11.85
C ALA A 224 -14.14 14.33 11.69
N ASP A 225 -14.12 15.33 10.79
CA ASP A 225 -15.28 16.18 10.51
C ASP A 225 -16.48 15.40 10.02
N LYS A 226 -16.28 14.47 9.08
CA LYS A 226 -17.35 13.58 8.60
C LYS A 226 -17.94 12.72 9.72
N THR A 227 -17.08 12.21 10.60
CA THR A 227 -17.53 11.40 11.74
C THR A 227 -18.31 12.24 12.73
N LEU A 228 -17.81 13.45 13.05
CA LEU A 228 -18.48 14.39 13.94
C LEU A 228 -19.87 14.79 13.39
N GLN A 229 -19.93 15.11 12.11
CA GLN A 229 -21.19 15.44 11.45
C GLN A 229 -22.18 14.27 11.51
N ALA A 230 -21.73 13.05 11.19
CA ALA A 230 -22.59 11.86 11.24
C ALA A 230 -23.12 11.56 12.65
N VAL A 231 -22.28 11.77 13.67
CA VAL A 231 -22.68 11.63 15.10
C VAL A 231 -23.69 12.70 15.45
N ASN A 232 -23.44 13.96 15.12
CA ASN A 232 -24.39 15.06 15.38
C ASN A 232 -25.74 14.82 14.71
N ASP A 233 -25.75 14.44 13.42
CA ASP A 233 -26.97 14.16 12.68
C ASP A 233 -27.78 13.03 13.33
N ARG A 234 -27.09 12.00 13.81
CA ARG A 234 -27.72 10.89 14.52
C ARG A 234 -28.32 11.34 15.85
N LEU A 235 -27.56 12.08 16.65
CA LEU A 235 -28.03 12.59 17.95
C LEU A 235 -29.23 13.52 17.78
N VAL A 236 -29.19 14.44 16.82
CA VAL A 236 -30.32 15.32 16.51
C VAL A 236 -31.57 14.53 16.13
N LYS A 237 -31.43 13.49 15.29
CA LYS A 237 -32.55 12.60 14.93
C LYS A 237 -33.12 11.87 16.16
N GLU A 238 -32.25 11.37 17.02
CA GLU A 238 -32.68 10.69 18.25
C GLU A 238 -33.39 11.66 19.22
N ILE A 239 -32.84 12.85 19.40
CA ILE A 239 -33.46 13.89 20.25
C ILE A 239 -34.85 14.26 19.70
N ASN A 240 -34.97 14.51 18.41
CA ASN A 240 -36.24 14.85 17.79
C ASN A 240 -37.25 13.70 17.93
N TYR A 241 -36.84 12.46 17.67
CA TYR A 241 -37.69 11.28 17.83
C TYR A 241 -38.23 11.14 19.26
N TRP A 242 -37.37 11.30 20.27
CA TRP A 242 -37.80 11.17 21.66
C TRP A 242 -38.61 12.37 22.12
N SER A 243 -38.35 13.57 21.63
CA SER A 243 -39.15 14.77 21.89
C SER A 243 -40.55 14.64 21.31
N ASP A 244 -40.69 14.22 20.06
CA ASP A 244 -41.98 13.98 19.43
C ASP A 244 -42.78 12.86 20.14
N ARG A 245 -42.07 11.83 20.59
CA ARG A 245 -42.69 10.72 21.34
C ARG A 245 -43.13 11.18 22.72
N TYR A 246 -42.37 12.01 23.41
CA TYR A 246 -42.77 12.63 24.67
C TYR A 246 -44.03 13.44 24.52
N ILE A 247 -44.10 14.31 23.52
CA ILE A 247 -45.28 15.15 23.24
C ILE A 247 -46.51 14.26 23.00
N LYS A 248 -46.39 13.28 22.12
CA LYS A 248 -47.50 12.34 21.84
C LYS A 248 -48.00 11.57 23.08
N LEU A 249 -47.06 11.10 23.88
CA LEU A 249 -47.44 10.38 25.13
C LEU A 249 -48.13 11.30 26.14
N LYS A 250 -47.69 12.57 26.20
CA LYS A 250 -48.32 13.58 27.06
C LYS A 250 -49.72 13.90 26.58
N ASP A 251 -49.92 14.12 25.28
CA ASP A 251 -51.24 14.37 24.67
C ASP A 251 -52.22 13.17 24.90
N ASP A 252 -51.70 11.93 24.80
CA ASP A 252 -52.50 10.74 25.09
C ASP A 252 -52.91 10.65 26.56
N VAL A 253 -52.05 11.04 27.50
CA VAL A 253 -52.40 11.08 28.95
C VAL A 253 -53.41 12.19 29.22
N ASP A 254 -53.23 13.37 28.65
CA ASP A 254 -54.17 14.51 28.80
C ASP A 254 -55.52 14.19 28.18
N ALA A 255 -55.58 13.34 27.15
CA ALA A 255 -56.81 12.83 26.56
C ALA A 255 -57.43 11.65 27.36
N GLY A 256 -56.92 11.30 28.53
CA GLY A 256 -57.44 10.21 29.39
C GLY A 256 -57.07 8.78 28.97
N LYS A 257 -56.13 8.63 28.01
CA LYS A 257 -55.59 7.32 27.60
C LYS A 257 -54.49 6.86 28.57
N GLN A 258 -54.30 5.55 28.67
CA GLN A 258 -53.19 4.96 29.44
C GLN A 258 -52.14 4.37 28.49
N PRO A 259 -51.12 5.17 28.07
CA PRO A 259 -50.06 4.65 27.20
C PRO A 259 -49.20 3.63 27.95
N LYS A 260 -48.66 2.63 27.22
CA LYS A 260 -47.77 1.60 27.78
C LYS A 260 -46.44 2.18 28.31
N MET A 261 -46.00 3.33 27.82
CA MET A 261 -44.81 4.03 28.26
C MET A 261 -45.23 5.36 28.85
N GLN A 262 -44.73 5.69 30.02
CA GLN A 262 -44.97 6.99 30.65
C GLN A 262 -44.18 8.08 29.93
N PRO A 263 -44.73 9.31 29.79
CA PRO A 263 -44.05 10.41 29.10
C PRO A 263 -42.62 10.67 29.65
N GLU A 264 -42.42 10.58 30.96
CA GLU A 264 -41.12 10.84 31.61
C GLU A 264 -40.01 9.86 31.14
N MET A 265 -40.41 8.64 30.73
CA MET A 265 -39.44 7.67 30.20
C MET A 265 -38.94 8.02 28.81
N ALA A 266 -39.66 8.87 28.07
CA ALA A 266 -39.21 9.39 26.77
C ALA A 266 -38.36 10.65 26.88
N ARG A 267 -38.23 11.23 28.08
CA ARG A 267 -37.48 12.46 28.35
C ARG A 267 -36.03 12.20 28.82
N ARG A 268 -35.67 10.92 29.07
CA ARG A 268 -34.31 10.53 29.48
C ARG A 268 -33.37 10.42 28.29
#